data_b15797fe2774f49e23346beee0ccdc39
#
_entry.id   b15797fe2774f49e23346beee0ccdc39
#
_cell.length_a   1.000
_cell.length_b   1.000
_cell.length_c   1.000
_cell.angle_alpha   90.00
_cell.angle_beta   90.00
_cell.angle_gamma   90.00
#
_symmetry.space_group_name_H-M   'P 1'
#
loop_
_entity.id
_entity.type
_entity.pdbx_description
1 polymer ?
#
loop_
_entity_poly.entity_id
_entity_poly.type
_entity_poly.pdbx_seq_one_letter_code
_entity_poly.pdbx_strand_id
1 'polypeptide(L)'
;MKKLLALLLAAVMFALPALAMADDLTMGSWRTEDADAVSALLAKYEELTGVKIVYQPTTSTQYNATLRQQLDGGIGPDLFYSRTYSTGAELYDNGFNVNCADIPGVKENFTATALEGFTAADGGIFAVPFAAVSHFVYYNKAVFAENGIEVPATFEAFLAVCEQLKAKGITPLANGIAANWDILECVLCGMIPNYITAEERLAYESGEKKLNDETWVRIFTDFAKLVPYLPEAFASIDNDQANVMFGLGQSAMLIDGSWSYGTLSGDDYDIDVGFFPMPAPAGKAAGFSLHPDFGIAGNAASAHPEEVKAFLAWLATVDGAKEAAKVIPEGFLPLINADVAPEGSVISAMNAVGEGKNADRRFVWNMMALYTPFVDQLNAICRGEQTPEGAANAINALWEAELAK
;
A
#
# COMPACT_ATOMS: atom_id res chain seq x y z
N MET A 1 -64.39 21.67 34.95
CA MET A 1 -63.68 21.75 33.66
C MET A 1 -62.21 22.15 33.75
N LYS A 2 -61.74 22.85 34.83
CA LYS A 2 -60.30 23.25 34.96
C LYS A 2 -59.35 22.16 35.48
N LYS A 3 -59.85 21.03 36.01
CA LYS A 3 -59.03 19.92 36.54
C LYS A 3 -58.82 18.79 35.51
N LEU A 4 -59.56 18.73 34.39
CA LEU A 4 -59.36 17.77 33.32
C LEU A 4 -58.34 18.24 32.29
N LEU A 5 -58.08 19.58 32.18
CA LEU A 5 -57.11 20.12 31.26
C LEU A 5 -55.65 19.99 31.76
N ALA A 6 -55.44 19.86 33.08
CA ALA A 6 -54.13 19.67 33.69
C ALA A 6 -53.58 18.23 33.60
N LEU A 7 -54.44 17.25 33.42
CA LEU A 7 -54.06 15.84 33.27
C LEU A 7 -53.70 15.48 31.80
N LEU A 8 -54.18 16.25 30.80
CA LEU A 8 -53.83 16.04 29.39
C LEU A 8 -52.50 16.73 29.00
N LEU A 9 -52.04 17.75 29.75
CA LEU A 9 -50.73 18.34 29.51
C LEU A 9 -49.57 17.57 30.19
N ALA A 10 -49.84 16.72 31.18
CA ALA A 10 -48.84 15.89 31.82
C ALA A 10 -48.53 14.57 31.08
N ALA A 11 -49.42 14.16 30.16
CA ALA A 11 -49.26 12.93 29.38
C ALA A 11 -48.48 13.13 28.05
N VAL A 12 -48.21 14.36 27.63
CA VAL A 12 -47.46 14.68 26.38
C VAL A 12 -45.98 14.89 26.64
N MET A 13 -45.53 14.95 27.89
CA MET A 13 -44.13 15.16 28.25
C MET A 13 -43.30 13.87 28.47
N PHE A 14 -43.83 12.69 28.15
CA PHE A 14 -43.14 11.41 28.34
C PHE A 14 -42.96 10.56 27.07
N ALA A 15 -42.89 11.18 25.89
CA ALA A 15 -42.58 10.49 24.66
C ALA A 15 -41.64 11.31 23.77
N LEU A 16 -40.64 11.93 24.36
CA LEU A 16 -39.35 12.14 23.68
C LEU A 16 -38.65 10.81 23.80
N PRO A 17 -38.33 10.08 22.70
CA PRO A 17 -37.31 9.06 22.81
C PRO A 17 -36.10 9.78 23.38
N ALA A 18 -35.56 9.28 24.49
CA ALA A 18 -34.20 9.54 24.84
C ALA A 18 -33.40 9.08 23.61
N LEU A 19 -32.96 10.02 22.77
CA LEU A 19 -31.80 9.81 21.95
C LEU A 19 -30.71 9.49 22.99
N ALA A 20 -30.51 8.19 23.24
CA ALA A 20 -29.26 7.75 23.80
C ALA A 20 -28.25 8.37 22.84
N MET A 21 -27.44 9.33 23.34
CA MET A 21 -26.25 9.75 22.65
C MET A 21 -25.48 8.45 22.49
N ALA A 22 -25.48 7.88 21.30
CA ALA A 22 -24.63 6.76 20.99
C ALA A 22 -23.20 7.23 21.30
N ASP A 23 -22.47 6.45 22.07
CA ASP A 23 -21.04 6.76 22.29
C ASP A 23 -20.39 6.89 20.91
N ASP A 24 -19.49 7.85 20.74
CA ASP A 24 -18.79 8.07 19.49
C ASP A 24 -18.07 6.78 19.07
N LEU A 25 -18.17 6.37 17.82
CA LEU A 25 -17.38 5.25 17.30
C LEU A 25 -15.90 5.62 17.30
N THR A 26 -15.05 4.62 17.37
CA THR A 26 -13.60 4.78 17.33
C THR A 26 -12.99 4.10 16.11
N MET A 27 -11.92 4.71 15.54
CA MET A 27 -11.16 4.15 14.42
C MET A 27 -9.67 4.11 14.73
N GLY A 28 -9.10 2.89 14.85
CA GLY A 28 -7.67 2.67 15.04
C GLY A 28 -6.89 2.68 13.71
N SER A 29 -5.65 3.20 13.75
CA SER A 29 -4.76 3.25 12.58
C SER A 29 -3.30 3.26 13.01
N TRP A 30 -2.39 2.94 12.06
CA TRP A 30 -0.93 3.15 12.23
C TRP A 30 -0.44 4.45 11.60
N ARG A 31 -1.32 5.27 11.03
CA ARG A 31 -0.95 6.46 10.28
C ARG A 31 -1.24 7.70 11.11
N THR A 32 -0.23 8.14 11.85
CA THR A 32 -0.30 9.36 12.67
C THR A 32 -0.23 10.62 11.80
N GLU A 33 0.47 10.54 10.68
CA GLU A 33 0.68 11.61 9.72
C GLU A 33 -0.59 12.03 8.97
N ASP A 34 -1.58 11.13 8.86
CA ASP A 34 -2.84 11.37 8.13
C ASP A 34 -3.98 11.86 9.03
N ALA A 35 -3.71 12.14 10.32
CA ALA A 35 -4.75 12.38 11.32
C ALA A 35 -5.72 13.49 10.92
N ASP A 36 -5.24 14.60 10.40
CA ASP A 36 -6.08 15.74 9.98
C ASP A 36 -6.93 15.37 8.75
N ALA A 37 -6.35 14.70 7.76
CA ALA A 37 -7.03 14.31 6.54
C ALA A 37 -8.14 13.27 6.83
N VAL A 38 -7.83 12.24 7.62
CA VAL A 38 -8.82 11.22 7.99
C VAL A 38 -9.91 11.82 8.86
N SER A 39 -9.57 12.72 9.82
CA SER A 39 -10.57 13.42 10.63
C SER A 39 -11.53 14.26 9.77
N ALA A 40 -11.05 14.87 8.69
CA ALA A 40 -11.90 15.60 7.74
C ALA A 40 -12.88 14.65 7.00
N LEU A 41 -12.43 13.46 6.60
CA LEU A 41 -13.30 12.42 6.01
C LEU A 41 -14.39 11.98 6.98
N LEU A 42 -14.00 11.71 8.24
CA LEU A 42 -14.94 11.27 9.27
C LEU A 42 -15.96 12.37 9.63
N ALA A 43 -15.53 13.64 9.68
CA ALA A 43 -16.43 14.77 9.84
C ALA A 43 -17.42 14.89 8.69
N LYS A 44 -16.99 14.57 7.44
CA LYS A 44 -17.90 14.54 6.29
C LYS A 44 -18.95 13.44 6.43
N TYR A 45 -18.58 12.27 6.94
CA TYR A 45 -19.51 11.19 7.22
C TYR A 45 -20.52 11.58 8.33
N GLU A 46 -20.03 12.24 9.39
CA GLU A 46 -20.85 12.76 10.48
C GLU A 46 -21.90 13.78 9.96
N GLU A 47 -21.50 14.71 9.07
CA GLU A 47 -22.44 15.65 8.43
C GLU A 47 -23.57 14.94 7.67
N LEU A 48 -23.27 13.81 7.02
CA LEU A 48 -24.23 13.06 6.22
C LEU A 48 -25.16 12.17 7.04
N THR A 49 -24.70 11.66 8.17
CA THR A 49 -25.37 10.57 8.90
C THR A 49 -25.71 10.91 10.35
N GLY A 50 -25.02 11.89 10.94
CA GLY A 50 -25.07 12.21 12.37
C GLY A 50 -24.25 11.24 13.24
N VAL A 51 -23.54 10.26 12.63
CA VAL A 51 -22.68 9.31 13.35
C VAL A 51 -21.27 9.84 13.42
N LYS A 52 -20.78 10.07 14.62
CA LYS A 52 -19.42 10.55 14.86
C LYS A 52 -18.44 9.39 15.04
N ILE A 53 -17.29 9.49 14.40
CA ILE A 53 -16.19 8.53 14.49
C ILE A 53 -14.93 9.27 14.91
N VAL A 54 -14.27 8.81 15.98
CA VAL A 54 -13.04 9.41 16.52
C VAL A 54 -11.83 8.63 16.01
N TYR A 55 -10.93 9.31 15.31
CA TYR A 55 -9.69 8.72 14.82
C TYR A 55 -8.65 8.60 15.94
N GLN A 56 -8.09 7.42 16.13
CA GLN A 56 -7.16 7.07 17.21
C GLN A 56 -5.90 6.38 16.66
N PRO A 57 -5.00 7.10 15.97
CA PRO A 57 -3.81 6.51 15.42
C PRO A 57 -2.76 6.21 16.49
N THR A 58 -1.95 5.17 16.23
CA THR A 58 -0.73 4.84 16.98
C THR A 58 0.46 4.75 16.01
N THR A 59 1.68 4.64 16.52
CA THR A 59 2.86 4.50 15.64
C THR A 59 2.84 3.19 14.87
N SER A 60 3.32 3.20 13.62
CA SER A 60 3.31 2.03 12.73
C SER A 60 4.03 0.81 13.32
N THR A 61 5.10 1.02 14.08
CA THR A 61 5.90 -0.05 14.72
C THR A 61 5.16 -0.75 15.86
N GLN A 62 4.20 -0.08 16.51
CA GLN A 62 3.46 -0.62 17.65
C GLN A 62 2.05 -1.10 17.29
N TYR A 63 1.50 -0.61 16.19
CA TYR A 63 0.10 -0.76 15.84
C TYR A 63 -0.39 -2.21 15.86
N ASN A 64 0.25 -3.11 15.10
CA ASN A 64 -0.24 -4.49 14.96
C ASN A 64 -0.31 -5.21 16.32
N ALA A 65 0.71 -5.02 17.18
CA ALA A 65 0.74 -5.63 18.51
C ALA A 65 -0.32 -5.00 19.44
N THR A 66 -0.46 -3.68 19.40
CA THR A 66 -1.45 -2.94 20.20
C THR A 66 -2.87 -3.30 19.79
N LEU A 67 -3.17 -3.28 18.50
CA LEU A 67 -4.48 -3.66 17.96
C LEU A 67 -4.83 -5.08 18.38
N ARG A 68 -3.90 -6.04 18.21
CA ARG A 68 -4.13 -7.43 18.62
C ARG A 68 -4.47 -7.55 20.10
N GLN A 69 -3.71 -6.89 20.98
CA GLN A 69 -3.97 -6.91 22.42
C GLN A 69 -5.33 -6.28 22.77
N GLN A 70 -5.70 -5.19 22.10
CA GLN A 70 -7.00 -4.54 22.32
C GLN A 70 -8.16 -5.44 21.88
N LEU A 71 -8.06 -6.09 20.71
CA LEU A 71 -9.07 -7.01 20.20
C LEU A 71 -9.21 -8.24 21.10
N ASP A 72 -8.09 -8.86 21.50
CA ASP A 72 -8.08 -9.99 22.45
C ASP A 72 -8.69 -9.62 23.81
N GLY A 73 -8.50 -8.37 24.25
CA GLY A 73 -9.06 -7.83 25.50
C GLY A 73 -10.51 -7.37 25.40
N GLY A 74 -11.12 -7.37 24.22
CA GLY A 74 -12.49 -6.87 24.01
C GLY A 74 -12.64 -5.35 24.17
N ILE A 75 -11.54 -4.60 24.04
CA ILE A 75 -11.47 -3.15 24.13
C ILE A 75 -10.93 -2.51 22.85
N GLY A 76 -10.97 -3.26 21.74
CA GLY A 76 -10.52 -2.79 20.44
C GLY A 76 -11.42 -1.69 19.87
N PRO A 77 -10.91 -0.85 18.96
CA PRO A 77 -11.70 0.18 18.30
C PRO A 77 -12.82 -0.47 17.46
N ASP A 78 -13.89 0.29 17.19
CA ASP A 78 -15.04 -0.17 16.39
C ASP A 78 -14.70 -0.40 14.92
N LEU A 79 -13.82 0.44 14.40
CA LEU A 79 -13.25 0.39 13.07
C LEU A 79 -11.73 0.39 13.19
N PHE A 80 -11.03 -0.26 12.26
CA PHE A 80 -9.58 -0.23 12.26
C PHE A 80 -8.97 -0.45 10.88
N TYR A 81 -7.77 0.11 10.68
CA TYR A 81 -6.98 -0.16 9.50
C TYR A 81 -6.50 -1.62 9.53
N SER A 82 -6.88 -2.38 8.54
CA SER A 82 -6.46 -3.77 8.38
C SER A 82 -5.34 -3.87 7.36
N ARG A 83 -4.28 -4.60 7.73
CA ARG A 83 -3.28 -5.06 6.76
C ARG A 83 -3.92 -6.03 5.78
N THR A 84 -3.27 -6.21 4.66
CA THR A 84 -3.67 -7.14 3.61
C THR A 84 -3.12 -8.55 3.83
N TYR A 85 -3.60 -9.51 3.07
CA TYR A 85 -3.16 -10.90 2.99
C TYR A 85 -3.10 -11.58 4.38
N SER A 86 -2.06 -12.36 4.65
CA SER A 86 -1.95 -13.18 5.85
C SER A 86 -2.10 -12.41 7.16
N THR A 87 -1.60 -11.17 7.24
CA THR A 87 -1.66 -10.37 8.47
C THR A 87 -3.11 -9.96 8.81
N GLY A 88 -3.88 -9.54 7.81
CA GLY A 88 -5.30 -9.20 8.00
C GLY A 88 -6.17 -10.45 8.16
N ALA A 89 -5.89 -11.49 7.36
CA ALA A 89 -6.60 -12.76 7.44
C ALA A 89 -6.46 -13.42 8.82
N GLU A 90 -5.29 -13.32 9.48
CA GLU A 90 -5.10 -13.83 10.84
C GLU A 90 -6.08 -13.19 11.84
N LEU A 91 -6.33 -11.89 11.75
CA LEU A 91 -7.31 -11.23 12.62
C LEU A 91 -8.73 -11.74 12.34
N TYR A 92 -9.07 -11.93 11.08
CA TYR A 92 -10.37 -12.45 10.66
C TYR A 92 -10.57 -13.91 11.12
N ASP A 93 -9.58 -14.76 10.93
CA ASP A 93 -9.62 -16.19 11.35
C ASP A 93 -9.76 -16.35 12.87
N ASN A 94 -9.31 -15.34 13.64
CA ASN A 94 -9.54 -15.26 15.08
C ASN A 94 -10.90 -14.63 15.46
N GLY A 95 -11.73 -14.30 14.49
CA GLY A 95 -13.10 -13.79 14.70
C GLY A 95 -13.19 -12.31 15.09
N PHE A 96 -12.15 -11.51 14.87
CA PHE A 96 -12.14 -10.10 15.24
C PHE A 96 -12.79 -9.18 14.20
N ASN A 97 -12.80 -9.59 12.92
CA ASN A 97 -13.31 -8.76 11.84
C ASN A 97 -14.74 -9.09 11.49
N VAL A 98 -15.54 -8.07 11.20
CA VAL A 98 -16.80 -8.24 10.48
C VAL A 98 -16.53 -8.83 9.10
N ASN A 99 -17.30 -9.86 8.68
CA ASN A 99 -17.25 -10.31 7.29
C ASN A 99 -17.96 -9.29 6.40
N CYS A 100 -17.19 -8.65 5.52
CA CYS A 100 -17.67 -7.62 4.61
C CYS A 100 -18.26 -8.17 3.30
N ALA A 101 -18.28 -9.50 3.11
CA ALA A 101 -18.73 -10.11 1.85
C ALA A 101 -20.19 -9.78 1.48
N ASP A 102 -21.02 -9.49 2.48
CA ASP A 102 -22.45 -9.14 2.30
C ASP A 102 -22.72 -7.64 2.52
N ILE A 103 -21.69 -6.83 2.70
CA ILE A 103 -21.83 -5.38 2.77
C ILE A 103 -22.07 -4.85 1.35
N PRO A 104 -23.13 -4.05 1.13
CA PRO A 104 -23.44 -3.49 -0.18
C PRO A 104 -22.28 -2.69 -0.77
N GLY A 105 -21.99 -2.92 -2.04
CA GLY A 105 -20.92 -2.25 -2.77
C GLY A 105 -19.55 -2.95 -2.72
N VAL A 106 -19.32 -3.84 -1.76
CA VAL A 106 -17.99 -4.48 -1.61
C VAL A 106 -17.67 -5.41 -2.78
N LYS A 107 -18.58 -6.28 -3.17
CA LYS A 107 -18.34 -7.18 -4.32
C LYS A 107 -18.58 -6.50 -5.67
N GLU A 108 -19.45 -5.50 -5.70
CA GLU A 108 -19.88 -4.84 -6.92
C GLU A 108 -18.88 -3.77 -7.41
N ASN A 109 -18.23 -3.07 -6.48
CA ASN A 109 -17.46 -1.88 -6.78
C ASN A 109 -15.94 -2.08 -6.70
N PHE A 110 -15.45 -3.28 -6.38
CA PHE A 110 -14.03 -3.59 -6.35
C PHE A 110 -13.68 -4.73 -7.30
N THR A 111 -12.51 -4.66 -7.91
CA THR A 111 -12.01 -5.73 -8.78
C THR A 111 -11.60 -6.97 -7.96
N ALA A 112 -11.55 -8.13 -8.61
CA ALA A 112 -11.03 -9.34 -7.97
C ALA A 112 -9.61 -9.14 -7.41
N THR A 113 -8.74 -8.42 -8.12
CA THR A 113 -7.39 -8.09 -7.67
C THR A 113 -7.38 -7.22 -6.41
N ALA A 114 -8.28 -6.22 -6.33
CA ALA A 114 -8.43 -5.40 -5.12
C ALA A 114 -8.92 -6.24 -3.93
N LEU A 115 -9.88 -7.12 -4.15
CA LEU A 115 -10.44 -8.00 -3.11
C LEU A 115 -9.49 -9.13 -2.70
N GLU A 116 -8.57 -9.57 -3.58
CA GLU A 116 -7.60 -10.64 -3.28
C GLU A 116 -6.84 -10.35 -1.96
N GLY A 117 -6.39 -9.11 -1.77
CA GLY A 117 -5.66 -8.69 -0.57
C GLY A 117 -6.47 -8.73 0.73
N PHE A 118 -7.80 -8.85 0.63
CA PHE A 118 -8.73 -8.78 1.76
C PHE A 118 -9.63 -10.02 1.87
N THR A 119 -9.34 -11.07 1.11
CA THR A 119 -10.12 -12.31 1.11
C THR A 119 -9.40 -13.39 1.90
N ALA A 120 -10.07 -13.94 2.91
CA ALA A 120 -9.59 -15.05 3.71
C ALA A 120 -9.75 -16.41 2.99
N ALA A 121 -9.15 -17.46 3.51
CA ALA A 121 -9.17 -18.80 2.91
C ALA A 121 -10.57 -19.41 2.79
N ASP A 122 -11.51 -19.03 3.65
CA ASP A 122 -12.90 -19.45 3.61
C ASP A 122 -13.77 -18.66 2.60
N GLY A 123 -13.17 -17.66 1.92
CA GLY A 123 -13.84 -16.76 0.99
C GLY A 123 -14.50 -15.54 1.65
N GLY A 124 -14.37 -15.37 2.96
CA GLY A 124 -14.81 -14.17 3.68
C GLY A 124 -13.93 -12.96 3.32
N ILE A 125 -14.56 -11.77 3.27
CA ILE A 125 -13.85 -10.51 3.02
C ILE A 125 -13.69 -9.79 4.35
N PHE A 126 -12.47 -9.59 4.81
CA PHE A 126 -12.19 -9.12 6.18
C PHE A 126 -12.02 -7.61 6.32
N ALA A 127 -12.05 -6.86 5.22
CA ALA A 127 -12.05 -5.40 5.22
C ALA A 127 -12.57 -4.84 3.90
N VAL A 128 -13.08 -3.61 3.90
CA VAL A 128 -13.34 -2.85 2.68
C VAL A 128 -12.01 -2.33 2.14
N PRO A 129 -11.61 -2.66 0.89
CA PRO A 129 -10.38 -2.14 0.30
C PRO A 129 -10.38 -0.61 0.30
N PHE A 130 -9.30 0.01 0.80
CA PHE A 130 -9.26 1.46 0.91
C PHE A 130 -8.19 2.08 0.02
N ALA A 131 -6.95 1.66 0.16
CA ALA A 131 -5.84 2.24 -0.58
C ALA A 131 -4.85 1.18 -1.08
N ALA A 132 -4.31 1.44 -2.27
CA ALA A 132 -3.18 0.75 -2.85
C ALA A 132 -1.95 1.64 -2.84
N VAL A 133 -0.79 1.02 -2.99
CA VAL A 133 0.48 1.66 -3.28
C VAL A 133 1.05 1.12 -4.58
N SER A 134 1.85 1.94 -5.24
CA SER A 134 2.64 1.56 -6.41
C SER A 134 4.13 1.77 -6.11
N HIS A 135 5.00 1.46 -7.08
CA HIS A 135 6.43 1.70 -6.97
C HIS A 135 6.90 2.49 -8.17
N PHE A 136 7.68 3.54 -7.90
CA PHE A 136 8.14 4.47 -8.91
C PHE A 136 9.66 4.69 -8.80
N VAL A 137 10.24 5.09 -9.91
CA VAL A 137 11.52 5.80 -9.92
C VAL A 137 11.17 7.28 -9.82
N TYR A 138 11.43 7.89 -8.67
CA TYR A 138 11.42 9.32 -8.49
C TYR A 138 12.69 9.91 -9.10
N TYR A 139 12.59 11.07 -9.74
CA TYR A 139 13.75 11.75 -10.32
C TYR A 139 13.66 13.27 -10.12
N ASN A 140 14.81 13.89 -9.97
CA ASN A 140 14.94 15.34 -9.91
C ASN A 140 14.89 15.90 -11.33
N LYS A 141 13.81 16.61 -11.68
CA LYS A 141 13.60 17.15 -13.03
C LYS A 141 14.67 18.17 -13.43
N ALA A 142 15.19 18.95 -12.48
CA ALA A 142 16.25 19.92 -12.76
C ALA A 142 17.53 19.18 -13.16
N VAL A 143 17.93 18.13 -12.43
CA VAL A 143 19.12 17.31 -12.77
C VAL A 143 18.96 16.68 -14.15
N PHE A 144 17.76 16.15 -14.48
CA PHE A 144 17.50 15.57 -15.81
C PHE A 144 17.62 16.64 -16.92
N ALA A 145 16.99 17.82 -16.73
CA ALA A 145 17.05 18.90 -17.70
C ALA A 145 18.47 19.43 -17.92
N GLU A 146 19.24 19.68 -16.85
CA GLU A 146 20.63 20.16 -16.92
C GLU A 146 21.56 19.17 -17.63
N ASN A 147 21.23 17.88 -17.59
CA ASN A 147 22.01 16.85 -18.21
C ASN A 147 21.48 16.37 -19.57
N GLY A 148 20.40 16.99 -20.07
CA GLY A 148 19.76 16.61 -21.34
C GLY A 148 19.21 15.17 -21.32
N ILE A 149 18.69 14.74 -20.17
CA ILE A 149 18.16 13.39 -19.96
C ILE A 149 16.64 13.44 -20.10
N GLU A 150 16.09 12.57 -20.93
CA GLU A 150 14.66 12.28 -21.01
C GLU A 150 14.31 11.07 -20.13
N VAL A 151 13.03 10.95 -19.72
CA VAL A 151 12.55 9.78 -18.98
C VAL A 151 12.76 8.52 -19.82
N PRO A 152 13.51 7.53 -19.31
CA PRO A 152 13.86 6.34 -20.09
C PRO A 152 12.65 5.44 -20.34
N ALA A 153 12.47 4.99 -21.57
CA ALA A 153 11.37 4.13 -21.99
C ALA A 153 11.64 2.62 -21.82
N THR A 154 12.91 2.21 -21.65
CA THR A 154 13.32 0.82 -21.46
C THR A 154 14.32 0.69 -20.34
N PHE A 155 14.45 -0.52 -19.77
CA PHE A 155 15.42 -0.79 -18.71
C PHE A 155 16.86 -0.55 -19.17
N GLU A 156 17.19 -0.86 -20.42
CA GLU A 156 18.52 -0.59 -21.00
C GLU A 156 18.78 0.92 -21.10
N ALA A 157 17.78 1.72 -21.47
CA ALA A 157 17.89 3.18 -21.48
C ALA A 157 18.02 3.74 -20.05
N PHE A 158 17.34 3.14 -19.07
CA PHE A 158 17.49 3.50 -17.66
C PHE A 158 18.91 3.28 -17.14
N LEU A 159 19.51 2.12 -17.48
CA LEU A 159 20.93 1.86 -17.14
C LEU A 159 21.87 2.84 -17.83
N ALA A 160 21.59 3.23 -19.09
CA ALA A 160 22.38 4.24 -19.79
C ALA A 160 22.28 5.63 -19.13
N VAL A 161 21.12 6.01 -18.61
CA VAL A 161 20.94 7.22 -17.79
C VAL A 161 21.76 7.14 -16.51
N CYS A 162 21.72 6.02 -15.81
CA CYS A 162 22.55 5.81 -14.61
C CYS A 162 24.05 5.95 -14.92
N GLU A 163 24.52 5.37 -16.02
CA GLU A 163 25.93 5.46 -16.43
C GLU A 163 26.31 6.90 -16.81
N GLN A 164 25.43 7.63 -17.54
CA GLN A 164 25.66 9.02 -17.89
C GLN A 164 25.81 9.92 -16.65
N LEU A 165 24.95 9.74 -15.64
CA LEU A 165 24.99 10.48 -14.39
C LEU A 165 26.26 10.17 -13.61
N LYS A 166 26.59 8.88 -13.45
CA LYS A 166 27.78 8.41 -12.76
C LYS A 166 29.06 8.96 -13.40
N ALA A 167 29.15 8.96 -14.73
CA ALA A 167 30.28 9.51 -15.46
C ALA A 167 30.50 11.02 -15.21
N LYS A 168 29.45 11.73 -14.79
CA LYS A 168 29.50 13.15 -14.39
C LYS A 168 29.72 13.36 -12.89
N GLY A 169 29.92 12.29 -12.12
CA GLY A 169 30.09 12.34 -10.67
C GLY A 169 28.79 12.57 -9.89
N ILE A 170 27.62 12.36 -10.53
CA ILE A 170 26.31 12.45 -9.90
C ILE A 170 25.92 11.04 -9.45
N THR A 171 25.54 10.86 -8.18
CA THR A 171 25.02 9.59 -7.68
C THR A 171 23.68 9.28 -8.38
N PRO A 172 23.56 8.17 -9.14
CA PRO A 172 22.35 7.91 -9.90
C PRO A 172 21.15 7.54 -9.03
N LEU A 173 21.33 6.64 -8.06
CA LEU A 173 20.27 6.10 -7.20
C LEU A 173 20.58 6.40 -5.73
N ALA A 174 19.56 6.73 -4.92
CA ALA A 174 19.71 6.96 -3.48
C ALA A 174 19.56 5.67 -2.65
N ASN A 175 19.06 4.60 -3.24
CA ASN A 175 18.68 3.37 -2.52
C ASN A 175 19.86 2.74 -1.76
N GLY A 176 19.51 2.12 -0.62
CA GLY A 176 20.41 1.33 0.20
C GLY A 176 19.81 -0.01 0.60
N ILE A 177 20.47 -0.73 1.50
CA ILE A 177 20.06 -2.06 1.97
C ILE A 177 20.01 -2.18 3.50
N ALA A 178 20.07 -1.08 4.24
CA ALA A 178 20.00 -1.12 5.69
C ALA A 178 18.57 -1.36 6.20
N ALA A 179 17.56 -0.91 5.47
CA ALA A 179 16.18 -1.32 5.71
C ALA A 179 15.92 -2.70 5.12
N ASN A 180 15.39 -3.62 5.93
CA ASN A 180 15.17 -5.00 5.51
C ASN A 180 14.08 -5.17 4.44
N TRP A 181 13.24 -4.17 4.22
CA TRP A 181 12.08 -4.25 3.32
C TRP A 181 12.29 -3.49 2.01
N ASP A 182 12.98 -2.36 2.02
CA ASP A 182 13.06 -1.39 0.92
C ASP A 182 13.55 -2.03 -0.40
N ILE A 183 14.69 -2.70 -0.37
CA ILE A 183 15.29 -3.28 -1.58
C ILE A 183 14.41 -4.39 -2.19
N LEU A 184 13.67 -5.12 -1.36
CA LEU A 184 12.74 -6.14 -1.82
C LEU A 184 11.42 -5.51 -2.31
N GLU A 185 10.76 -4.73 -1.45
CA GLU A 185 9.42 -4.25 -1.72
C GLU A 185 9.39 -3.14 -2.77
N CYS A 186 10.33 -2.19 -2.72
CA CYS A 186 10.35 -1.08 -3.65
C CYS A 186 11.11 -1.43 -4.94
N VAL A 187 12.34 -1.92 -4.83
CA VAL A 187 13.17 -2.14 -6.01
C VAL A 187 12.77 -3.41 -6.74
N LEU A 188 12.88 -4.59 -6.10
CA LEU A 188 12.60 -5.85 -6.79
C LEU A 188 11.12 -5.97 -7.16
N CYS A 189 10.19 -5.77 -6.21
CA CYS A 189 8.76 -5.88 -6.48
C CYS A 189 8.26 -4.81 -7.47
N GLY A 190 8.89 -3.65 -7.55
CA GLY A 190 8.64 -2.66 -8.61
C GLY A 190 9.07 -3.13 -10.00
N MET A 191 10.08 -4.00 -10.09
CA MET A 191 10.56 -4.57 -11.36
C MET A 191 9.72 -5.75 -11.85
N ILE A 192 9.25 -6.62 -10.95
CA ILE A 192 8.66 -7.93 -11.27
C ILE A 192 7.53 -7.86 -12.31
N PRO A 193 6.57 -6.91 -12.28
CA PRO A 193 5.49 -6.86 -13.27
C PRO A 193 5.95 -6.68 -14.73
N ASN A 194 7.20 -6.27 -14.95
CA ASN A 194 7.83 -6.18 -16.27
C ASN A 194 8.28 -7.54 -16.82
N TYR A 195 8.28 -8.60 -16.01
CA TYR A 195 8.81 -9.93 -16.34
C TYR A 195 7.77 -11.01 -16.18
N ILE A 196 6.86 -10.87 -15.23
CA ILE A 196 5.89 -11.87 -14.77
C ILE A 196 4.50 -11.24 -14.79
N THR A 197 3.54 -11.92 -15.42
CA THR A 197 2.12 -11.55 -15.36
C THR A 197 1.47 -12.04 -14.05
N ALA A 198 0.29 -11.53 -13.72
CA ALA A 198 -0.49 -12.01 -12.57
C ALA A 198 -0.80 -13.51 -12.65
N GLU A 199 -1.07 -14.05 -13.84
CA GLU A 199 -1.29 -15.48 -14.08
C GLU A 199 -0.01 -16.29 -13.80
N GLU A 200 1.14 -15.83 -14.31
CA GLU A 200 2.43 -16.48 -14.05
C GLU A 200 2.80 -16.42 -12.57
N ARG A 201 2.49 -15.33 -11.87
CA ARG A 201 2.68 -15.23 -10.43
C ARG A 201 1.97 -16.36 -9.68
N LEU A 202 0.70 -16.63 -10.02
CA LEU A 202 -0.05 -17.74 -9.41
C LEU A 202 0.60 -19.10 -9.67
N ALA A 203 1.18 -19.30 -10.86
CA ALA A 203 1.90 -20.54 -11.18
C ALA A 203 3.21 -20.70 -10.36
N TYR A 204 3.90 -19.60 -10.03
CA TYR A 204 5.03 -19.65 -9.10
C TYR A 204 4.57 -19.88 -7.64
N GLU A 205 3.51 -19.21 -7.21
CA GLU A 205 2.95 -19.38 -5.87
C GLU A 205 2.49 -20.82 -5.61
N SER A 206 1.90 -21.47 -6.61
CA SER A 206 1.49 -22.89 -6.51
C SER A 206 2.63 -23.90 -6.68
N GLY A 207 3.83 -23.45 -7.07
CA GLY A 207 4.96 -24.34 -7.38
C GLY A 207 4.89 -25.03 -8.74
N GLU A 208 3.92 -24.70 -9.59
CA GLU A 208 3.83 -25.15 -10.97
C GLU A 208 5.03 -24.64 -11.80
N LYS A 209 5.40 -23.37 -11.61
CA LYS A 209 6.65 -22.79 -12.10
C LYS A 209 7.70 -22.74 -11.00
N LYS A 210 8.97 -22.77 -11.38
CA LYS A 210 10.11 -22.78 -10.45
C LYS A 210 10.75 -21.39 -10.32
N LEU A 211 11.07 -20.99 -9.10
CA LEU A 211 11.71 -19.70 -8.80
C LEU A 211 13.20 -19.64 -9.20
N ASN A 212 13.69 -20.62 -9.93
CA ASN A 212 15.01 -20.65 -10.55
C ASN A 212 14.99 -20.88 -12.07
N ASP A 213 13.83 -20.65 -12.71
CA ASP A 213 13.75 -20.66 -14.16
C ASP A 213 14.47 -19.45 -14.80
N GLU A 214 14.53 -19.43 -16.13
CA GLU A 214 15.21 -18.36 -16.87
C GLU A 214 14.64 -16.97 -16.55
N THR A 215 13.36 -16.86 -16.22
CA THR A 215 12.71 -15.58 -15.87
C THR A 215 13.26 -15.06 -14.55
N TRP A 216 13.32 -15.86 -13.51
CA TRP A 216 13.85 -15.46 -12.22
C TRP A 216 15.35 -15.18 -12.24
N VAL A 217 16.12 -16.01 -12.93
CA VAL A 217 17.56 -15.73 -13.16
C VAL A 217 17.73 -14.38 -13.86
N ARG A 218 16.86 -14.06 -14.84
CA ARG A 218 16.90 -12.78 -15.54
C ARG A 218 16.52 -11.62 -14.61
N ILE A 219 15.50 -11.75 -13.76
CA ILE A 219 15.09 -10.72 -12.80
C ILE A 219 16.28 -10.38 -11.88
N PHE A 220 16.89 -11.37 -11.24
CA PHE A 220 18.05 -11.15 -10.38
C PHE A 220 19.27 -10.60 -11.14
N THR A 221 19.45 -11.00 -12.41
CA THR A 221 20.53 -10.47 -13.26
C THR A 221 20.30 -8.98 -13.55
N ASP A 222 19.08 -8.59 -13.87
CA ASP A 222 18.77 -7.18 -14.14
C ASP A 222 18.78 -6.35 -12.86
N PHE A 223 18.35 -6.90 -11.72
CA PHE A 223 18.53 -6.28 -10.41
C PHE A 223 20.02 -6.04 -10.11
N ALA A 224 20.88 -7.02 -10.32
CA ALA A 224 22.32 -6.90 -10.08
C ALA A 224 22.98 -5.77 -10.89
N LYS A 225 22.44 -5.43 -12.07
CA LYS A 225 22.91 -4.30 -12.89
C LYS A 225 22.68 -2.93 -12.26
N LEU A 226 21.78 -2.81 -11.27
CA LEU A 226 21.52 -1.57 -10.55
C LEU A 226 22.59 -1.30 -9.49
N VAL A 227 23.22 -2.34 -8.96
CA VAL A 227 24.17 -2.27 -7.84
C VAL A 227 25.30 -1.27 -8.07
N PRO A 228 25.95 -1.20 -9.25
CA PRO A 228 27.01 -0.21 -9.51
C PRO A 228 26.57 1.25 -9.44
N TYR A 229 25.28 1.52 -9.39
CA TYR A 229 24.69 2.87 -9.39
C TYR A 229 24.13 3.29 -8.04
N LEU A 230 24.18 2.40 -7.04
CA LEU A 230 23.87 2.70 -5.64
C LEU A 230 24.97 3.61 -5.04
N PRO A 231 24.68 4.36 -3.95
CA PRO A 231 25.67 5.14 -3.24
C PRO A 231 26.82 4.27 -2.73
N GLU A 232 28.03 4.82 -2.57
CA GLU A 232 29.16 4.08 -2.02
C GLU A 232 28.86 3.46 -0.63
N ALA A 233 28.07 4.16 0.18
CA ALA A 233 27.67 3.74 1.53
C ALA A 233 26.34 2.95 1.55
N PHE A 234 25.86 2.39 0.45
CA PHE A 234 24.53 1.74 0.32
C PHE A 234 24.20 0.75 1.44
N ALA A 235 25.22 0.08 1.99
CA ALA A 235 25.03 -0.92 3.05
C ALA A 235 24.54 -0.33 4.39
N SER A 236 24.69 0.98 4.59
CA SER A 236 24.27 1.68 5.81
C SER A 236 23.13 2.68 5.57
N ILE A 237 22.62 2.79 4.35
CA ILE A 237 21.51 3.68 4.00
C ILE A 237 20.21 2.90 4.13
N ASP A 238 19.32 3.39 5.00
CA ASP A 238 17.93 2.93 5.10
C ASP A 238 17.00 3.79 4.23
N ASN A 239 15.71 3.47 4.22
CA ASN A 239 14.73 4.17 3.40
C ASN A 239 14.59 5.66 3.75
N ASP A 240 14.57 6.01 5.05
CA ASP A 240 14.46 7.40 5.48
C ASP A 240 15.69 8.21 5.03
N GLN A 241 16.88 7.63 5.17
CA GLN A 241 18.13 8.25 4.71
C GLN A 241 18.18 8.39 3.19
N ALA A 242 17.65 7.40 2.44
CA ALA A 242 17.57 7.47 0.99
C ALA A 242 16.62 8.59 0.54
N ASN A 243 15.46 8.75 1.19
CA ASN A 243 14.53 9.85 0.95
C ASN A 243 15.19 11.21 1.21
N VAL A 244 15.88 11.38 2.36
CA VAL A 244 16.63 12.60 2.69
C VAL A 244 17.72 12.88 1.65
N MET A 245 18.49 11.87 1.26
CA MET A 245 19.56 11.99 0.26
C MET A 245 19.02 12.48 -1.09
N PHE A 246 17.91 11.91 -1.55
CA PHE A 246 17.25 12.35 -2.78
C PHE A 246 16.65 13.73 -2.63
N GLY A 247 15.91 14.02 -1.55
CA GLY A 247 15.28 15.30 -1.26
C GLY A 247 16.27 16.47 -1.19
N LEU A 248 17.51 16.23 -0.71
CA LEU A 248 18.60 17.20 -0.69
C LEU A 248 19.37 17.28 -2.02
N GLY A 249 18.94 16.60 -3.08
CA GLY A 249 19.60 16.61 -4.39
C GLY A 249 20.96 15.93 -4.43
N GLN A 250 21.29 15.08 -3.45
CA GLN A 250 22.56 14.34 -3.41
C GLN A 250 22.58 13.12 -4.32
N SER A 251 21.42 12.75 -4.87
CA SER A 251 21.24 11.74 -5.91
C SER A 251 20.25 12.23 -6.96
N ALA A 252 20.32 11.67 -8.16
CA ALA A 252 19.44 12.05 -9.26
C ALA A 252 18.07 11.35 -9.20
N MET A 253 18.04 10.13 -8.65
CA MET A 253 16.85 9.28 -8.60
C MET A 253 16.77 8.51 -7.28
N LEU A 254 15.55 8.06 -6.96
CA LEU A 254 15.21 7.16 -5.86
C LEU A 254 14.14 6.18 -6.35
N ILE A 255 14.30 4.88 -6.09
CA ILE A 255 13.26 3.88 -6.35
C ILE A 255 12.53 3.64 -5.04
N ASP A 256 11.26 4.04 -4.95
CA ASP A 256 10.50 3.95 -3.71
C ASP A 256 8.99 3.74 -3.98
N GLY A 257 8.25 3.49 -2.92
CA GLY A 257 6.81 3.40 -2.98
C GLY A 257 6.13 4.75 -3.20
N SER A 258 4.92 4.70 -3.69
CA SER A 258 4.13 5.90 -3.98
C SER A 258 3.86 6.77 -2.75
N TRP A 259 3.86 6.17 -1.55
CA TRP A 259 3.70 6.88 -0.27
C TRP A 259 4.74 7.97 0.01
N SER A 260 5.93 7.88 -0.58
CA SER A 260 7.01 8.85 -0.38
C SER A 260 6.79 10.16 -1.16
N TYR A 261 5.85 10.18 -2.12
CA TYR A 261 5.62 11.37 -2.94
C TYR A 261 5.27 12.60 -2.11
N GLY A 262 4.33 12.48 -1.16
CA GLY A 262 3.90 13.61 -0.33
C GLY A 262 5.05 14.23 0.47
N THR A 263 5.97 13.42 0.99
CA THR A 263 7.17 13.89 1.68
C THR A 263 8.16 14.54 0.71
N LEU A 264 8.41 13.90 -0.43
CA LEU A 264 9.40 14.37 -1.41
C LEU A 264 8.98 15.63 -2.16
N SER A 265 7.67 15.85 -2.33
CA SER A 265 7.09 17.05 -2.98
C SER A 265 6.72 18.16 -2.01
N GLY A 266 6.89 17.92 -0.70
CA GLY A 266 6.55 18.87 0.36
C GLY A 266 7.56 20.00 0.51
N ASP A 267 7.23 20.96 1.39
CA ASP A 267 8.02 22.19 1.62
C ASP A 267 9.39 21.95 2.26
N ASP A 268 9.65 20.73 2.75
CA ASP A 268 10.92 20.37 3.40
C ASP A 268 12.09 20.25 2.41
N TYR A 269 11.79 20.05 1.12
CA TYR A 269 12.78 19.88 0.07
C TYR A 269 12.55 20.85 -1.10
N ASP A 270 13.64 21.46 -1.58
CA ASP A 270 13.61 22.37 -2.75
C ASP A 270 13.97 21.59 -4.02
N ILE A 271 13.15 20.59 -4.38
CA ILE A 271 13.31 19.82 -5.62
C ILE A 271 12.00 19.71 -6.39
N ASP A 272 12.10 19.77 -7.72
CA ASP A 272 10.97 19.47 -8.61
C ASP A 272 10.98 17.96 -8.92
N VAL A 273 10.11 17.22 -8.22
CA VAL A 273 10.04 15.76 -8.29
C VAL A 273 9.19 15.32 -9.48
N GLY A 274 9.78 14.46 -10.32
CA GLY A 274 9.04 13.66 -11.28
C GLY A 274 9.01 12.19 -10.88
N PHE A 275 8.16 11.40 -11.52
CA PHE A 275 8.12 9.95 -11.31
C PHE A 275 7.78 9.20 -12.59
N PHE A 276 8.27 7.99 -12.70
CA PHE A 276 7.92 7.03 -13.74
C PHE A 276 8.03 5.60 -13.18
N PRO A 277 7.28 4.62 -13.69
CA PRO A 277 7.41 3.23 -13.25
C PRO A 277 8.74 2.66 -13.72
N MET A 278 9.27 1.66 -13.02
CA MET A 278 10.48 0.96 -13.48
C MET A 278 10.27 0.48 -14.92
N PRO A 279 11.12 0.92 -15.87
CA PRO A 279 10.91 0.57 -17.27
C PRO A 279 11.11 -0.94 -17.54
N ALA A 280 10.31 -1.48 -18.44
CA ALA A 280 10.45 -2.86 -18.91
C ALA A 280 11.71 -3.03 -19.77
N PRO A 281 12.34 -4.22 -19.79
CA PRO A 281 13.34 -4.55 -20.79
C PRO A 281 12.81 -4.38 -22.21
N ALA A 282 13.68 -4.02 -23.15
CA ALA A 282 13.30 -3.82 -24.55
C ALA A 282 12.56 -5.05 -25.10
N GLY A 283 11.41 -4.81 -25.74
CA GLY A 283 10.56 -5.86 -26.32
C GLY A 283 9.66 -6.61 -25.33
N LYS A 284 9.68 -6.24 -24.04
CA LYS A 284 8.73 -6.74 -23.04
C LYS A 284 7.57 -5.76 -22.87
N ALA A 285 6.41 -6.29 -22.46
CA ALA A 285 5.28 -5.47 -22.05
C ALA A 285 5.63 -4.72 -20.76
N ALA A 286 5.22 -3.46 -20.69
CA ALA A 286 5.43 -2.68 -19.48
C ALA A 286 4.51 -3.18 -18.36
N GLY A 287 5.07 -3.35 -17.17
CA GLY A 287 4.38 -3.69 -15.97
C GLY A 287 4.10 -2.47 -15.08
N PHE A 288 3.22 -2.65 -14.11
CA PHE A 288 2.88 -1.66 -13.11
C PHE A 288 2.60 -2.37 -11.78
N SER A 289 3.34 -2.03 -10.75
CA SER A 289 3.06 -2.56 -9.42
C SER A 289 1.86 -1.81 -8.84
N LEU A 290 0.79 -2.54 -8.51
CA LEU A 290 -0.39 -2.00 -7.83
C LEU A 290 -0.74 -2.95 -6.69
N HIS A 291 -0.29 -2.62 -5.49
CA HIS A 291 -0.42 -3.47 -4.32
C HIS A 291 -1.49 -2.92 -3.38
N PRO A 292 -2.59 -3.67 -3.10
CA PRO A 292 -3.49 -3.33 -2.01
C PRO A 292 -2.70 -3.22 -0.70
N ASP A 293 -2.68 -2.04 -0.07
CA ASP A 293 -1.86 -1.79 1.13
C ASP A 293 -2.67 -1.96 2.40
N PHE A 294 -3.83 -1.30 2.46
CA PHE A 294 -4.74 -1.44 3.60
C PHE A 294 -6.20 -1.26 3.22
N GLY A 295 -7.04 -1.83 4.07
CA GLY A 295 -8.49 -1.66 4.07
C GLY A 295 -9.00 -1.19 5.43
N ILE A 296 -10.27 -0.85 5.49
CA ILE A 296 -10.95 -0.53 6.74
C ILE A 296 -11.79 -1.75 7.16
N ALA A 297 -11.49 -2.28 8.33
CA ALA A 297 -12.22 -3.39 8.93
C ALA A 297 -13.15 -2.91 10.05
N GLY A 298 -14.24 -3.64 10.28
CA GLY A 298 -15.12 -3.48 11.41
C GLY A 298 -14.78 -4.50 12.49
N ASN A 299 -14.82 -4.08 13.75
CA ASN A 299 -14.68 -4.97 14.91
C ASN A 299 -15.97 -5.79 15.09
N ALA A 300 -15.86 -7.11 15.03
CA ALA A 300 -17.00 -8.01 15.21
C ALA A 300 -17.63 -7.94 16.63
N ALA A 301 -16.84 -7.47 17.61
CA ALA A 301 -17.28 -7.28 19.00
C ALA A 301 -17.70 -5.83 19.31
N SER A 302 -17.82 -4.96 18.29
CA SER A 302 -18.29 -3.58 18.49
C SER A 302 -19.68 -3.55 19.13
N ALA A 303 -19.90 -2.61 20.04
CA ALA A 303 -21.23 -2.34 20.60
C ALA A 303 -22.18 -1.65 19.58
N HIS A 304 -21.65 -1.21 18.43
CA HIS A 304 -22.32 -0.44 17.38
C HIS A 304 -22.28 -1.15 16.01
N PRO A 305 -22.73 -2.43 15.90
CA PRO A 305 -22.51 -3.24 14.70
C PRO A 305 -23.20 -2.69 13.45
N GLU A 306 -24.34 -2.00 13.60
CA GLU A 306 -25.07 -1.46 12.44
C GLU A 306 -24.42 -0.17 11.92
N GLU A 307 -23.93 0.69 12.81
CA GLU A 307 -23.20 1.91 12.45
C GLU A 307 -21.84 1.56 11.81
N VAL A 308 -21.14 0.53 12.31
CA VAL A 308 -19.92 0.00 11.71
C VAL A 308 -20.18 -0.47 10.28
N LYS A 309 -21.21 -1.30 10.07
CA LYS A 309 -21.56 -1.77 8.72
C LYS A 309 -22.02 -0.64 7.80
N ALA A 310 -22.74 0.35 8.33
CA ALA A 310 -23.18 1.51 7.56
C ALA A 310 -21.99 2.35 7.06
N PHE A 311 -20.98 2.58 7.91
CA PHE A 311 -19.74 3.26 7.50
C PHE A 311 -18.98 2.48 6.43
N LEU A 312 -18.81 1.16 6.61
CA LEU A 312 -18.14 0.30 5.64
C LEU A 312 -18.90 0.28 4.29
N ALA A 313 -20.25 0.21 4.33
CA ALA A 313 -21.06 0.30 3.13
C ALA A 313 -20.93 1.66 2.42
N TRP A 314 -20.86 2.76 3.17
CA TRP A 314 -20.63 4.08 2.59
C TRP A 314 -19.26 4.18 1.91
N LEU A 315 -18.19 3.69 2.54
CA LEU A 315 -16.86 3.64 1.92
C LEU A 315 -16.82 2.80 0.64
N ALA A 316 -17.65 1.77 0.56
CA ALA A 316 -17.75 0.91 -0.61
C ALA A 316 -18.60 1.52 -1.75
N THR A 317 -19.17 2.73 -1.57
CA THR A 317 -19.85 3.46 -2.66
C THR A 317 -18.87 4.33 -3.44
N VAL A 318 -19.21 4.66 -4.70
CA VAL A 318 -18.44 5.60 -5.51
C VAL A 318 -18.37 6.99 -4.86
N ASP A 319 -19.45 7.44 -4.23
CA ASP A 319 -19.50 8.75 -3.57
C ASP A 319 -18.63 8.77 -2.30
N GLY A 320 -18.68 7.73 -1.46
CA GLY A 320 -17.80 7.59 -0.30
C GLY A 320 -16.33 7.52 -0.71
N ALA A 321 -16.02 6.75 -1.76
CA ALA A 321 -14.66 6.66 -2.30
C ALA A 321 -14.16 7.98 -2.91
N LYS A 322 -15.03 8.81 -3.50
CA LYS A 322 -14.66 10.17 -3.94
C LYS A 322 -14.33 11.09 -2.77
N GLU A 323 -15.06 11.01 -1.67
CA GLU A 323 -14.73 11.77 -0.46
C GLU A 323 -13.41 11.26 0.15
N ALA A 324 -13.21 9.95 0.20
CA ALA A 324 -11.96 9.34 0.64
C ALA A 324 -10.77 9.76 -0.22
N ALA A 325 -10.90 9.78 -1.55
CA ALA A 325 -9.84 10.17 -2.48
C ALA A 325 -9.36 11.63 -2.32
N LYS A 326 -10.20 12.51 -1.74
CA LYS A 326 -9.81 13.91 -1.44
C LYS A 326 -8.87 14.03 -0.24
N VAL A 327 -8.90 13.04 0.63
CA VAL A 327 -8.18 13.05 1.92
C VAL A 327 -7.18 11.90 2.05
N ILE A 328 -7.18 10.95 1.10
CA ILE A 328 -6.10 9.96 0.99
C ILE A 328 -4.80 10.73 0.75
N PRO A 329 -3.74 10.44 1.52
CA PRO A 329 -2.45 11.11 1.34
C PRO A 329 -1.93 10.97 -0.08
N GLU A 330 -1.24 11.99 -0.54
CA GLU A 330 -0.60 11.96 -1.86
C GLU A 330 0.28 10.72 -2.00
N GLY A 331 0.08 10.00 -3.12
CA GLY A 331 0.80 8.77 -3.40
C GLY A 331 0.05 7.48 -3.07
N PHE A 332 -1.04 7.53 -2.31
CA PHE A 332 -1.94 6.38 -2.16
C PHE A 332 -3.01 6.39 -3.25
N LEU A 333 -3.32 5.21 -3.78
CA LEU A 333 -4.23 5.03 -4.91
C LEU A 333 -5.55 4.40 -4.43
N PRO A 334 -6.71 4.94 -4.81
CA PRO A 334 -7.99 4.31 -4.52
C PRO A 334 -8.11 2.92 -5.15
N LEU A 335 -8.69 1.96 -4.43
CA LEU A 335 -8.88 0.59 -4.92
C LEU A 335 -10.25 0.34 -5.56
N ILE A 336 -11.18 1.27 -5.43
CA ILE A 336 -12.51 1.13 -6.03
C ILE A 336 -12.43 1.13 -7.56
N ASN A 337 -13.23 0.30 -8.21
CA ASN A 337 -13.30 0.20 -9.67
C ASN A 337 -14.12 1.35 -10.28
N ALA A 338 -13.70 2.58 -10.02
CA ALA A 338 -14.30 3.80 -10.54
C ALA A 338 -13.25 4.92 -10.58
N ASP A 339 -13.41 5.88 -11.48
CA ASP A 339 -12.61 7.08 -11.49
C ASP A 339 -13.07 8.02 -10.36
N VAL A 340 -12.33 8.01 -9.28
CA VAL A 340 -12.59 8.80 -8.07
C VAL A 340 -11.46 9.77 -7.75
N ALA A 341 -10.33 9.69 -8.47
CA ALA A 341 -9.19 10.57 -8.26
C ALA A 341 -9.56 12.03 -8.59
N PRO A 342 -9.23 13.00 -7.73
CA PRO A 342 -9.45 14.41 -8.05
C PRO A 342 -8.71 14.79 -9.33
N GLU A 343 -9.39 15.51 -10.25
CA GLU A 343 -8.80 15.96 -11.50
C GLU A 343 -7.54 16.82 -11.25
N GLY A 344 -6.46 16.53 -11.98
CA GLY A 344 -5.18 17.22 -11.83
C GLY A 344 -4.38 16.87 -10.58
N SER A 345 -4.86 15.95 -9.75
CA SER A 345 -4.12 15.48 -8.59
C SER A 345 -2.96 14.52 -8.99
N VAL A 346 -2.00 14.37 -8.08
CA VAL A 346 -0.94 13.36 -8.25
C VAL A 346 -1.50 11.94 -8.33
N ILE A 347 -2.59 11.66 -7.61
CA ILE A 347 -3.30 10.37 -7.67
C ILE A 347 -3.76 10.10 -9.11
N SER A 348 -4.39 11.08 -9.76
CA SER A 348 -4.79 10.97 -11.16
C SER A 348 -3.59 10.75 -12.10
N ALA A 349 -2.48 11.47 -11.88
CA ALA A 349 -1.26 11.30 -12.66
C ALA A 349 -0.63 9.90 -12.47
N MET A 350 -0.59 9.38 -11.24
CA MET A 350 -0.08 8.04 -10.94
C MET A 350 -0.95 6.94 -11.53
N ASN A 351 -2.29 7.08 -11.46
CA ASN A 351 -3.21 6.14 -12.11
C ASN A 351 -3.00 6.10 -13.64
N ALA A 352 -2.86 7.26 -14.28
CA ALA A 352 -2.63 7.37 -15.72
C ALA A 352 -1.32 6.66 -16.16
N VAL A 353 -0.29 6.65 -15.31
CA VAL A 353 0.95 5.91 -15.58
C VAL A 353 0.72 4.41 -15.66
N GLY A 354 -0.22 3.87 -14.88
CA GLY A 354 -0.58 2.45 -14.88
C GLY A 354 -1.48 2.02 -16.05
N GLU A 355 -2.10 2.95 -16.76
CA GLU A 355 -3.03 2.64 -17.84
C GLU A 355 -2.38 1.81 -18.96
N GLY A 356 -3.06 0.73 -19.35
CA GLY A 356 -2.59 -0.17 -20.41
C GLY A 356 -1.38 -1.02 -20.06
N LYS A 357 -0.90 -0.98 -18.82
CA LYS A 357 0.21 -1.82 -18.36
C LYS A 357 -0.30 -3.08 -17.66
N ASN A 358 0.57 -4.08 -17.58
CA ASN A 358 0.32 -5.29 -16.80
C ASN A 358 0.43 -4.96 -15.30
N ALA A 359 -0.72 -4.74 -14.66
CA ALA A 359 -0.75 -4.42 -13.23
C ALA A 359 -0.77 -5.69 -12.39
N ASP A 360 0.09 -5.74 -11.38
CA ASP A 360 0.09 -6.82 -10.39
C ASP A 360 0.57 -6.33 -9.02
N ARG A 361 0.22 -7.07 -7.98
CA ARG A 361 0.66 -6.82 -6.61
C ARG A 361 2.12 -7.22 -6.37
N ARG A 362 2.65 -6.88 -5.20
CA ARG A 362 3.96 -7.36 -4.76
C ARG A 362 3.98 -8.89 -4.72
N PHE A 363 5.01 -9.47 -5.34
CA PHE A 363 5.13 -10.91 -5.57
C PHE A 363 5.12 -11.75 -4.28
N VAL A 364 5.83 -11.31 -3.25
CA VAL A 364 6.14 -12.14 -2.08
C VAL A 364 5.01 -12.33 -1.07
N TRP A 365 3.89 -11.59 -1.19
CA TRP A 365 2.89 -11.53 -0.12
C TRP A 365 2.14 -12.85 0.17
N ASN A 366 1.98 -13.72 -0.81
CA ASN A 366 1.46 -15.07 -0.56
C ASN A 366 2.56 -16.11 -0.31
N MET A 367 3.81 -15.67 -0.28
CA MET A 367 4.99 -16.51 -0.03
C MET A 367 5.84 -15.92 1.11
N MET A 368 5.18 -15.52 2.21
CA MET A 368 5.83 -14.82 3.33
C MET A 368 6.98 -15.60 3.97
N ALA A 369 6.98 -16.93 3.87
CA ALA A 369 8.12 -17.76 4.27
C ALA A 369 9.41 -17.42 3.50
N LEU A 370 9.28 -16.84 2.29
CA LEU A 370 10.40 -16.43 1.46
C LEU A 370 10.79 -14.95 1.65
N TYR A 371 10.06 -14.17 2.44
CA TYR A 371 10.31 -12.73 2.58
C TYR A 371 11.75 -12.44 3.01
N THR A 372 12.13 -12.93 4.20
CA THR A 372 13.51 -12.79 4.70
C THR A 372 14.55 -13.44 3.77
N PRO A 373 14.35 -14.69 3.26
CA PRO A 373 15.24 -15.25 2.25
C PRO A 373 15.45 -14.36 1.01
N PHE A 374 14.40 -13.73 0.46
CA PHE A 374 14.58 -12.79 -0.65
C PHE A 374 15.46 -11.59 -0.26
N VAL A 375 15.20 -10.96 0.89
CA VAL A 375 16.02 -9.85 1.40
C VAL A 375 17.49 -10.29 1.53
N ASP A 376 17.75 -11.45 2.12
CA ASP A 376 19.12 -11.96 2.31
C ASP A 376 19.84 -12.18 0.98
N GLN A 377 19.16 -12.76 -0.03
CA GLN A 377 19.76 -12.99 -1.35
C GLN A 377 20.02 -11.66 -2.09
N LEU A 378 19.09 -10.69 -2.02
CA LEU A 378 19.28 -9.36 -2.62
C LEU A 378 20.47 -8.62 -1.98
N ASN A 379 20.53 -8.65 -0.65
CA ASN A 379 21.63 -8.05 0.10
C ASN A 379 22.98 -8.72 -0.26
N ALA A 380 23.02 -10.03 -0.40
CA ALA A 380 24.19 -10.77 -0.81
C ALA A 380 24.62 -10.43 -2.27
N ILE A 381 23.66 -10.25 -3.18
CA ILE A 381 23.94 -9.76 -4.54
C ILE A 381 24.55 -8.35 -4.48
N CYS A 382 23.97 -7.43 -3.70
CA CYS A 382 24.49 -6.07 -3.55
C CYS A 382 25.92 -6.04 -3.02
N ARG A 383 26.28 -6.98 -2.12
CA ARG A 383 27.64 -7.10 -1.57
C ARG A 383 28.60 -7.89 -2.46
N GLY A 384 28.14 -8.47 -3.58
CA GLY A 384 28.95 -9.33 -4.44
C GLY A 384 29.25 -10.71 -3.83
N GLU A 385 28.50 -11.13 -2.84
CA GLU A 385 28.63 -12.39 -2.11
C GLU A 385 27.80 -13.52 -2.74
N GLN A 386 26.85 -13.17 -3.64
CA GLN A 386 25.95 -14.10 -4.30
C GLN A 386 25.80 -13.76 -5.78
N THR A 387 25.61 -14.81 -6.60
CA THR A 387 25.30 -14.67 -8.02
C THR A 387 23.79 -14.65 -8.24
N PRO A 388 23.27 -14.00 -9.30
CA PRO A 388 21.85 -14.04 -9.66
C PRO A 388 21.27 -15.48 -9.76
N GLU A 389 22.00 -16.39 -10.41
CA GLU A 389 21.60 -17.78 -10.53
C GLU A 389 21.63 -18.51 -9.17
N GLY A 390 22.66 -18.23 -8.34
CA GLY A 390 22.77 -18.79 -6.99
C GLY A 390 21.62 -18.32 -6.09
N ALA A 391 21.21 -17.05 -6.18
CA ALA A 391 20.07 -16.50 -5.47
C ALA A 391 18.75 -17.18 -5.89
N ALA A 392 18.51 -17.31 -7.20
CA ALA A 392 17.34 -18.01 -7.73
C ALA A 392 17.25 -19.46 -7.24
N ASN A 393 18.37 -20.19 -7.27
CA ASN A 393 18.44 -21.58 -6.78
C ASN A 393 18.16 -21.67 -5.27
N ALA A 394 18.72 -20.77 -4.47
CA ALA A 394 18.51 -20.74 -3.03
C ALA A 394 17.03 -20.49 -2.68
N ILE A 395 16.40 -19.51 -3.32
CA ILE A 395 14.98 -19.18 -3.12
C ILE A 395 14.08 -20.35 -3.56
N ASN A 396 14.36 -20.96 -4.73
CA ASN A 396 13.57 -22.09 -5.22
C ASN A 396 13.62 -23.30 -4.26
N ALA A 397 14.81 -23.62 -3.76
CA ALA A 397 14.97 -24.75 -2.83
C ALA A 397 14.16 -24.55 -1.52
N LEU A 398 14.10 -23.31 -1.01
CA LEU A 398 13.31 -22.99 0.16
C LEU A 398 11.80 -23.08 -0.13
N TRP A 399 11.37 -22.62 -1.32
CA TRP A 399 9.96 -22.68 -1.70
C TRP A 399 9.49 -24.12 -1.91
N GLU A 400 10.28 -24.97 -2.57
CA GLU A 400 9.98 -26.40 -2.70
C GLU A 400 9.85 -27.09 -1.34
N ALA A 401 10.70 -26.72 -0.38
CA ALA A 401 10.61 -27.25 0.97
C ALA A 401 9.36 -26.76 1.72
N GLU A 402 8.90 -25.54 1.45
CA GLU A 402 7.67 -24.99 2.03
C GLU A 402 6.43 -25.67 1.46
N LEU A 403 6.37 -25.86 0.14
CA LEU A 403 5.28 -26.54 -0.55
C LEU A 403 5.14 -28.02 -0.18
N ALA A 404 6.19 -28.64 0.37
CA ALA A 404 6.19 -30.03 0.78
C ALA A 404 5.66 -30.28 2.22
N LYS A 405 5.37 -29.20 2.97
CA LYS A 405 4.80 -29.28 4.32
C LYS A 405 3.31 -29.54 4.29
#